data_2b558bade357f4ca9e71a58cc21306f5
#
_entry.id   2b558bade357f4ca9e71a58cc21306f5
#
_cell.length_a   1.000
_cell.length_b   1.000
_cell.length_c   1.000
_cell.angle_alpha   90.00
_cell.angle_beta   90.00
_cell.angle_gamma   90.00
#
_symmetry.space_group_name_H-M   'P 1'
#
loop_
_entity.id
_entity.type
_entity.pdbx_description
1 polymer ?
#
loop_
_entity_poly.entity_id
_entity_poly.type
_entity_poly.pdbx_seq_one_letter_code
_entity_poly.pdbx_strand_id
1 'polypeptide(L)'
;MRLVKKPDNRQMRDAIFRLEDNLAKLPQVDCRIEHRFAPGLYSREMYVPAGCMMTGSIHKFEHLSMFLEGRMLIPDEHGKTIEIVAPIVEVAKPGIKRAGYAVEDVRWITVHHTDETDLDALWDLLVTNDPEEAQCIIDRDDYDSLEIPDEVIEKLKTVEYFKGDIDGLEVRQSPRHGMGLFVVGHIGCGGTIGPAVCDGKLMEYSRYTNHSAECNAIAEQRGEDVYLVAVRDIEDEEVTIDYRTTHPEGIEHHIDEVIETYERKLK
;
A
#
# COMPACT_ATOMS: atom_id res chain seq x y z
N MET A 1 18.62 11.27 6.37
CA MET A 1 18.61 10.07 5.51
C MET A 1 17.63 10.34 4.36
N ARG A 2 18.06 10.33 3.09
CA ARG A 2 17.13 10.56 1.98
C ARG A 2 16.26 9.31 1.83
N LEU A 3 15.00 9.38 2.20
CA LEU A 3 14.04 8.33 1.88
C LEU A 3 13.95 8.23 0.36
N VAL A 4 14.32 7.08 -0.17
CA VAL A 4 14.17 6.79 -1.60
C VAL A 4 12.67 6.56 -1.83
N LYS A 5 12.05 7.45 -2.62
CA LYS A 5 10.65 7.29 -3.02
C LYS A 5 10.49 5.92 -3.68
N LYS A 6 9.65 5.05 -3.13
CA LYS A 6 9.30 3.78 -3.80
C LYS A 6 8.70 4.12 -5.18
N PRO A 7 9.02 3.35 -6.23
CA PRO A 7 8.41 3.56 -7.55
C PRO A 7 6.89 3.39 -7.43
N ASP A 8 6.17 4.20 -8.19
CA ASP A 8 4.72 4.10 -8.33
C ASP A 8 4.37 2.79 -9.07
N ASN A 9 3.96 1.77 -8.31
CA ASN A 9 3.61 0.46 -8.85
C ASN A 9 2.21 0.43 -9.49
N ARG A 10 1.38 1.49 -9.37
CA ARG A 10 0.02 1.51 -9.91
C ARG A 10 0.02 1.41 -11.44
N GLN A 11 0.83 2.23 -12.12
CA GLN A 11 0.90 2.21 -13.58
C GLN A 11 1.32 0.84 -14.12
N MET A 12 2.28 0.18 -13.45
CA MET A 12 2.70 -1.17 -13.78
C MET A 12 1.60 -2.18 -13.51
N ARG A 13 0.95 -2.11 -12.35
CA ARG A 13 -0.18 -2.98 -11.97
C ARG A 13 -1.30 -2.88 -13.00
N ASP A 14 -1.71 -1.67 -13.38
CA ASP A 14 -2.74 -1.44 -14.38
C ASP A 14 -2.33 -1.95 -15.77
N ALA A 15 -1.05 -1.82 -16.12
CA ALA A 15 -0.52 -2.39 -17.37
C ALA A 15 -0.60 -3.93 -17.36
N ILE A 16 -0.30 -4.57 -16.23
CA ILE A 16 -0.38 -6.03 -16.08
C ILE A 16 -1.85 -6.49 -16.09
N PHE A 17 -2.80 -5.77 -15.49
CA PHE A 17 -4.22 -6.10 -15.61
C PHE A 17 -4.69 -6.02 -17.07
N ARG A 18 -4.33 -4.97 -17.82
CA ARG A 18 -4.63 -4.90 -19.27
C ARG A 18 -3.97 -6.03 -20.06
N LEU A 19 -2.76 -6.45 -19.70
CA LEU A 19 -2.10 -7.61 -20.28
C LEU A 19 -2.90 -8.88 -19.99
N GLU A 20 -3.33 -9.11 -18.76
CA GLU A 20 -4.14 -10.25 -18.32
C GLU A 20 -5.44 -10.36 -19.08
N ASP A 21 -6.18 -9.25 -19.26
CA ASP A 21 -7.39 -9.17 -20.08
C ASP A 21 -7.15 -9.57 -21.55
N ASN A 22 -5.97 -9.29 -22.08
CA ASN A 22 -5.61 -9.69 -23.43
C ASN A 22 -5.18 -11.18 -23.51
N LEU A 23 -4.42 -11.65 -22.52
CA LEU A 23 -4.01 -13.05 -22.42
C LEU A 23 -5.23 -13.98 -22.26
N ALA A 24 -6.26 -13.56 -21.50
CA ALA A 24 -7.49 -14.32 -21.32
C ALA A 24 -8.24 -14.61 -22.63
N LYS A 25 -8.01 -13.84 -23.69
CA LYS A 25 -8.59 -14.02 -25.03
C LYS A 25 -7.82 -15.02 -25.90
N LEU A 26 -6.63 -15.42 -25.46
CA LEU A 26 -5.76 -16.34 -26.18
C LEU A 26 -5.98 -17.80 -25.71
N PRO A 27 -5.53 -18.80 -26.47
CA PRO A 27 -5.54 -20.18 -25.98
C PRO A 27 -4.76 -20.28 -24.67
N GLN A 28 -5.39 -20.86 -23.65
CA GLN A 28 -4.79 -21.03 -22.33
C GLN A 28 -3.92 -22.28 -22.30
N VAL A 29 -2.78 -22.17 -21.59
CA VAL A 29 -1.89 -23.31 -21.33
C VAL A 29 -2.19 -23.85 -19.95
N ASP A 30 -2.43 -25.15 -19.85
CA ASP A 30 -2.64 -25.82 -18.58
C ASP A 30 -1.26 -26.02 -17.90
N CYS A 31 -0.94 -25.14 -16.98
CA CYS A 31 0.27 -25.24 -16.18
C CYS A 31 0.04 -26.24 -15.05
N ARG A 32 0.92 -27.24 -14.92
CA ARG A 32 0.88 -28.18 -13.79
C ARG A 32 1.08 -27.41 -12.48
N ILE A 33 0.16 -27.63 -11.53
CA ILE A 33 0.21 -27.06 -10.18
C ILE A 33 0.20 -28.19 -9.17
N GLU A 34 1.06 -28.11 -8.16
CA GLU A 34 1.10 -29.00 -7.03
C GLU A 34 0.94 -28.24 -5.72
N HIS A 35 0.07 -28.75 -4.86
CA HIS A 35 -0.20 -28.20 -3.53
C HIS A 35 0.36 -29.12 -2.46
N ARG A 36 1.05 -28.56 -1.47
CA ARG A 36 1.57 -29.31 -0.34
C ARG A 36 1.28 -28.59 0.96
N PHE A 37 0.95 -29.36 1.96
CA PHE A 37 0.57 -28.88 3.29
C PHE A 37 1.48 -29.50 4.36
N ALA A 38 1.87 -28.67 5.32
CA ALA A 38 2.51 -29.06 6.57
C ALA A 38 1.94 -28.21 7.70
N PRO A 39 2.04 -28.59 8.97
CA PRO A 39 1.56 -27.76 10.07
C PRO A 39 2.08 -26.31 9.97
N GLY A 40 1.15 -25.34 9.90
CA GLY A 40 1.47 -23.92 9.75
C GLY A 40 1.98 -23.49 8.36
N LEU A 41 2.05 -24.40 7.37
CA LEU A 41 2.64 -24.10 6.07
C LEU A 41 1.81 -24.65 4.92
N TYR A 42 1.62 -23.81 3.92
CA TYR A 42 1.11 -24.18 2.61
C TYR A 42 2.11 -23.81 1.51
N SER A 43 2.37 -24.73 0.58
CA SER A 43 3.17 -24.45 -0.61
C SER A 43 2.40 -24.71 -1.90
N ARG A 44 2.55 -23.81 -2.86
CA ARG A 44 2.06 -23.96 -4.23
C ARG A 44 3.23 -23.98 -5.19
N GLU A 45 3.41 -25.11 -5.86
CA GLU A 45 4.43 -25.30 -6.88
C GLU A 45 3.80 -25.25 -8.27
N MET A 46 4.39 -24.48 -9.16
CA MET A 46 3.88 -24.28 -10.51
C MET A 46 5.00 -24.59 -11.53
N TYR A 47 4.61 -25.31 -12.58
CA TYR A 47 5.45 -25.64 -13.71
C TYR A 47 4.92 -24.88 -14.95
N VAL A 48 5.72 -23.95 -15.47
CA VAL A 48 5.34 -23.12 -16.61
C VAL A 48 6.20 -23.51 -17.81
N PRO A 49 5.60 -24.00 -18.91
CA PRO A 49 6.33 -24.35 -20.11
C PRO A 49 7.03 -23.14 -20.74
N ALA A 50 8.15 -23.38 -21.41
CA ALA A 50 8.84 -22.38 -22.22
C ALA A 50 7.88 -21.77 -23.28
N GLY A 51 8.03 -20.47 -23.54
CA GLY A 51 7.20 -19.74 -24.50
C GLY A 51 5.89 -19.22 -23.93
N CYS A 52 5.57 -19.51 -22.66
CA CYS A 52 4.35 -19.03 -22.02
C CYS A 52 4.54 -17.65 -21.39
N MET A 53 3.56 -16.76 -21.64
CA MET A 53 3.37 -15.53 -20.87
C MET A 53 2.36 -15.82 -19.76
N MET A 54 2.67 -15.35 -18.54
CA MET A 54 1.81 -15.53 -17.39
C MET A 54 1.65 -14.24 -16.58
N THR A 55 0.53 -14.12 -15.88
CA THR A 55 0.31 -13.13 -14.83
C THR A 55 0.02 -13.85 -13.52
N GLY A 56 0.46 -13.27 -12.40
CA GLY A 56 0.18 -13.79 -11.07
C GLY A 56 -0.93 -12.98 -10.38
N SER A 57 -1.66 -13.60 -9.46
CA SER A 57 -2.52 -12.87 -8.53
C SER A 57 -1.70 -12.06 -7.53
N ILE A 58 -2.30 -11.04 -6.94
CA ILE A 58 -1.67 -10.21 -5.93
C ILE A 58 -1.74 -10.93 -4.59
N HIS A 59 -0.60 -11.18 -3.96
CA HIS A 59 -0.55 -11.79 -2.64
C HIS A 59 -0.83 -10.74 -1.55
N LYS A 60 -1.66 -11.11 -0.57
CA LYS A 60 -2.07 -10.25 0.55
C LYS A 60 -1.02 -10.16 1.66
N PHE A 61 -0.09 -11.12 1.72
CA PHE A 61 0.92 -11.24 2.76
C PHE A 61 2.31 -11.50 2.17
N GLU A 62 3.34 -11.15 2.95
CA GLU A 62 4.70 -11.61 2.66
C GLU A 62 4.75 -13.14 2.61
N HIS A 63 5.55 -13.65 1.69
CA HIS A 63 5.73 -15.09 1.53
C HIS A 63 7.09 -15.42 0.92
N LEU A 64 7.55 -16.64 1.12
CA LEU A 64 8.73 -17.09 0.41
C LEU A 64 8.38 -17.41 -1.05
N SER A 65 9.17 -16.86 -1.95
CA SER A 65 9.11 -17.09 -3.40
C SER A 65 10.40 -17.74 -3.84
N MET A 66 10.31 -18.94 -4.42
CA MET A 66 11.45 -19.74 -4.83
C MET A 66 11.35 -20.06 -6.32
N PHE A 67 12.18 -19.41 -7.12
CA PHE A 67 12.38 -19.70 -8.53
C PHE A 67 13.50 -20.71 -8.68
N LEU A 68 13.14 -21.97 -8.91
CA LEU A 68 14.06 -23.11 -8.77
C LEU A 68 14.70 -23.57 -10.07
N GLU A 69 14.00 -23.46 -11.19
CA GLU A 69 14.46 -23.92 -12.50
C GLU A 69 14.04 -22.95 -13.59
N GLY A 70 14.86 -22.82 -14.65
CA GLY A 70 14.58 -22.09 -15.87
C GLY A 70 15.04 -20.63 -15.89
N ARG A 71 14.57 -19.91 -16.91
CA ARG A 71 14.78 -18.49 -17.13
C ARG A 71 13.48 -17.79 -17.50
N MET A 72 13.31 -16.59 -16.98
CA MET A 72 12.08 -15.80 -17.21
C MET A 72 12.41 -14.33 -17.43
N LEU A 73 11.72 -13.68 -18.33
CA LEU A 73 11.72 -12.23 -18.48
C LEU A 73 10.58 -11.65 -17.62
N ILE A 74 10.93 -10.71 -16.76
CA ILE A 74 9.97 -10.01 -15.90
C ILE A 74 10.19 -8.49 -15.98
N PRO A 75 9.19 -7.64 -15.72
CA PRO A 75 9.43 -6.22 -15.50
C PRO A 75 10.09 -6.00 -14.13
N ASP A 76 11.09 -5.12 -14.08
CA ASP A 76 11.62 -4.59 -12.82
C ASP A 76 10.68 -3.50 -12.25
N GLU A 77 11.05 -2.93 -11.12
CA GLU A 77 10.30 -1.85 -10.44
C GLU A 77 10.10 -0.57 -11.28
N HIS A 78 10.90 -0.40 -12.35
CA HIS A 78 10.81 0.72 -13.29
C HIS A 78 10.11 0.37 -14.61
N GLY A 79 9.57 -0.86 -14.71
CA GLY A 79 8.94 -1.37 -15.94
C GLY A 79 9.92 -1.80 -17.02
N LYS A 80 11.22 -1.84 -16.75
CA LYS A 80 12.22 -2.35 -17.67
C LYS A 80 12.24 -3.88 -17.61
N THR A 81 12.23 -4.53 -18.76
CA THR A 81 12.35 -5.99 -18.82
C THR A 81 13.74 -6.43 -18.39
N ILE A 82 13.80 -7.30 -17.40
CA ILE A 82 15.01 -7.98 -16.93
C ILE A 82 14.85 -9.49 -17.05
N GLU A 83 15.96 -10.20 -17.21
CA GLU A 83 15.99 -11.65 -17.16
C GLU A 83 16.37 -12.13 -15.77
N ILE A 84 15.56 -13.03 -15.22
CA ILE A 84 15.90 -13.77 -14.00
C ILE A 84 16.27 -15.21 -14.36
N VAL A 85 17.28 -15.73 -13.68
CA VAL A 85 17.83 -17.09 -13.90
C VAL A 85 17.82 -17.85 -12.58
N ALA A 86 17.24 -19.02 -12.59
CA ALA A 86 17.20 -19.90 -11.40
C ALA A 86 18.60 -20.36 -10.96
N PRO A 87 18.84 -20.65 -9.65
CA PRO A 87 17.86 -20.55 -8.58
C PRO A 87 17.85 -19.18 -7.91
N ILE A 88 16.65 -18.69 -7.53
CA ILE A 88 16.48 -17.49 -6.71
C ILE A 88 15.52 -17.82 -5.57
N VAL A 89 15.82 -17.33 -4.37
CA VAL A 89 14.94 -17.39 -3.20
C VAL A 89 14.83 -15.98 -2.63
N GLU A 90 13.62 -15.51 -2.48
CA GLU A 90 13.34 -14.16 -1.97
C GLU A 90 12.12 -14.15 -1.03
N VAL A 91 12.03 -13.13 -0.20
CA VAL A 91 10.78 -12.77 0.49
C VAL A 91 10.03 -11.83 -0.44
N ALA A 92 8.91 -12.31 -0.98
CA ALA A 92 8.05 -11.52 -1.85
C ALA A 92 7.15 -10.61 -1.02
N LYS A 93 7.16 -9.32 -1.34
CA LYS A 93 6.33 -8.31 -0.69
C LYS A 93 4.86 -8.44 -1.09
N PRO A 94 3.92 -8.08 -0.18
CA PRO A 94 2.49 -8.08 -0.49
C PRO A 94 2.12 -6.97 -1.49
N GLY A 95 0.94 -7.08 -2.09
CA GLY A 95 0.36 -6.03 -2.95
C GLY A 95 0.93 -5.96 -4.37
N ILE A 96 1.93 -6.78 -4.73
CA ILE A 96 2.60 -6.71 -6.04
C ILE A 96 1.88 -7.60 -7.07
N LYS A 97 1.44 -6.99 -8.18
CA LYS A 97 0.98 -7.71 -9.38
C LYS A 97 2.19 -8.05 -10.24
N ARG A 98 2.33 -9.31 -10.64
CA ARG A 98 3.48 -9.79 -11.41
C ARG A 98 3.08 -10.30 -12.78
N ALA A 99 3.99 -10.17 -13.74
CA ALA A 99 3.92 -10.80 -15.07
C ALA A 99 5.28 -11.36 -15.45
N GLY A 100 5.29 -12.39 -16.28
CA GLY A 100 6.54 -12.98 -16.74
C GLY A 100 6.38 -13.81 -18.00
N TYR A 101 7.44 -13.83 -18.82
CA TYR A 101 7.56 -14.68 -20.00
C TYR A 101 8.61 -15.76 -19.74
N ALA A 102 8.20 -17.01 -19.77
CA ALA A 102 9.08 -18.16 -19.58
C ALA A 102 9.95 -18.38 -20.85
N VAL A 103 11.25 -18.11 -20.73
CA VAL A 103 12.24 -18.35 -21.80
C VAL A 103 12.57 -19.84 -21.88
N GLU A 104 12.60 -20.51 -20.74
CA GLU A 104 12.78 -21.95 -20.56
C GLU A 104 11.66 -22.49 -19.69
N ASP A 105 11.53 -23.82 -19.58
CA ASP A 105 10.62 -24.43 -18.61
C ASP A 105 10.95 -23.93 -17.21
N VAL A 106 9.94 -23.44 -16.52
CA VAL A 106 10.08 -22.80 -15.20
C VAL A 106 9.46 -23.65 -14.11
N ARG A 107 10.15 -23.74 -12.98
CA ARG A 107 9.65 -24.31 -11.74
C ARG A 107 9.69 -23.25 -10.65
N TRP A 108 8.51 -22.87 -10.16
CA TRP A 108 8.33 -21.81 -9.17
C TRP A 108 7.51 -22.28 -7.98
N ILE A 109 7.98 -22.03 -6.77
CA ILE A 109 7.26 -22.36 -5.52
C ILE A 109 7.00 -21.08 -4.73
N THR A 110 5.77 -20.97 -4.21
CA THR A 110 5.44 -20.02 -3.15
C THR A 110 5.12 -20.77 -1.86
N VAL A 111 5.55 -20.24 -0.70
CA VAL A 111 5.29 -20.82 0.61
C VAL A 111 4.68 -19.79 1.52
N HIS A 112 3.51 -20.10 2.07
CA HIS A 112 2.71 -19.26 2.94
C HIS A 112 2.55 -19.86 4.33
N HIS A 113 2.49 -19.00 5.34
CA HIS A 113 2.15 -19.39 6.70
C HIS A 113 0.62 -19.44 6.84
N THR A 114 0.07 -20.65 6.98
CA THR A 114 -1.35 -20.89 7.23
C THR A 114 -1.60 -22.34 7.60
N ASP A 115 -2.64 -22.61 8.38
CA ASP A 115 -3.17 -23.94 8.66
C ASP A 115 -4.39 -24.30 7.78
N GLU A 116 -4.82 -23.37 6.90
CA GLU A 116 -5.90 -23.61 5.94
C GLU A 116 -5.48 -24.65 4.90
N THR A 117 -6.37 -25.58 4.56
CA THR A 117 -6.13 -26.66 3.58
C THR A 117 -7.14 -26.74 2.46
N ASP A 118 -8.26 -26.02 2.56
CA ASP A 118 -9.22 -25.88 1.49
C ASP A 118 -8.70 -24.89 0.45
N LEU A 119 -8.65 -25.31 -0.82
CA LEU A 119 -8.02 -24.51 -1.88
C LEU A 119 -8.80 -23.24 -2.23
N ASP A 120 -10.14 -23.25 -2.13
CA ASP A 120 -10.96 -22.08 -2.41
C ASP A 120 -10.81 -21.06 -1.25
N ALA A 121 -10.83 -21.55 0.01
CA ALA A 121 -10.56 -20.71 1.17
C ALA A 121 -9.15 -20.12 1.16
N LEU A 122 -8.14 -20.89 0.72
CA LEU A 122 -6.76 -20.40 0.55
C LEU A 122 -6.67 -19.31 -0.51
N TRP A 123 -7.43 -19.43 -1.61
CA TRP A 123 -7.47 -18.37 -2.62
C TRP A 123 -7.95 -17.06 -2.02
N ASP A 124 -9.11 -17.07 -1.36
CA ASP A 124 -9.69 -15.88 -0.74
C ASP A 124 -8.81 -15.31 0.38
N LEU A 125 -8.13 -16.19 1.13
CA LEU A 125 -7.24 -15.78 2.22
C LEU A 125 -5.96 -15.11 1.72
N LEU A 126 -5.30 -15.70 0.72
CA LEU A 126 -3.90 -15.38 0.37
C LEU A 126 -3.75 -14.39 -0.78
N VAL A 127 -4.76 -14.27 -1.66
CA VAL A 127 -4.62 -13.45 -2.88
C VAL A 127 -5.82 -12.56 -3.13
N THR A 128 -5.60 -11.54 -3.95
CA THR A 128 -6.65 -10.69 -4.50
C THR A 128 -6.35 -10.35 -5.95
N ASN A 129 -7.37 -9.98 -6.71
CA ASN A 129 -7.27 -9.33 -8.01
C ASN A 129 -8.02 -7.99 -8.02
N ASP A 130 -8.43 -7.50 -6.85
CA ASP A 130 -9.01 -6.17 -6.68
C ASP A 130 -7.89 -5.12 -6.58
N PRO A 131 -7.83 -4.14 -7.50
CA PRO A 131 -6.82 -3.09 -7.48
C PRO A 131 -6.90 -2.18 -6.24
N GLU A 132 -8.08 -1.96 -5.68
CA GLU A 132 -8.28 -1.12 -4.49
C GLU A 132 -7.80 -1.84 -3.23
N GLU A 133 -8.17 -3.13 -3.08
CA GLU A 133 -7.65 -3.95 -1.99
C GLU A 133 -6.12 -4.07 -2.07
N ALA A 134 -5.56 -4.25 -3.27
CA ALA A 134 -4.12 -4.27 -3.47
C ALA A 134 -3.44 -2.97 -3.03
N GLN A 135 -4.06 -1.82 -3.31
CA GLN A 135 -3.51 -0.53 -2.87
C GLN A 135 -3.54 -0.40 -1.34
N CYS A 136 -4.63 -0.79 -0.70
CA CYS A 136 -4.72 -0.80 0.76
C CYS A 136 -3.66 -1.70 1.42
N ILE A 137 -3.34 -2.85 0.79
CA ILE A 137 -2.29 -3.76 1.26
C ILE A 137 -0.90 -3.10 1.17
N ILE A 138 -0.61 -2.43 0.05
CA ILE A 138 0.66 -1.72 -0.16
C ILE A 138 0.82 -0.58 0.84
N ASP A 139 -0.23 0.22 1.02
CA ASP A 139 -0.21 1.36 1.94
C ASP A 139 0.01 0.90 3.39
N ARG A 140 -0.60 -0.23 3.79
CA ARG A 140 -0.39 -0.82 5.11
C ARG A 140 1.04 -1.33 5.29
N ASP A 141 1.61 -2.08 4.33
CA ASP A 141 2.99 -2.55 4.39
C ASP A 141 3.98 -1.37 4.45
N ASP A 142 3.68 -0.30 3.70
CA ASP A 142 4.48 0.92 3.71
C ASP A 142 4.38 1.65 5.05
N TYR A 143 3.19 1.76 5.63
CA TYR A 143 2.95 2.32 6.96
C TYR A 143 3.67 1.52 8.06
N ASP A 144 3.51 0.18 8.07
CA ASP A 144 4.13 -0.70 9.05
C ASP A 144 5.67 -0.67 8.96
N SER A 145 6.23 -0.27 7.82
CA SER A 145 7.67 -0.10 7.60
C SER A 145 8.21 1.27 8.04
N LEU A 146 7.33 2.22 8.44
CA LEU A 146 7.76 3.52 8.94
C LEU A 146 8.34 3.38 10.35
N GLU A 147 9.61 3.74 10.50
CA GLU A 147 10.25 3.84 11.81
C GLU A 147 9.80 5.15 12.48
N ILE A 148 8.75 5.10 13.30
CA ILE A 148 8.31 6.23 14.13
C ILE A 148 8.96 6.07 15.51
N PRO A 149 9.81 7.01 15.96
CA PRO A 149 10.44 6.94 17.27
C PRO A 149 9.41 6.87 18.41
N ASP A 150 9.68 6.03 19.42
CA ASP A 150 8.79 5.84 20.57
C ASP A 150 8.47 7.17 21.27
N GLU A 151 9.44 8.10 21.32
CA GLU A 151 9.26 9.43 21.91
C GLU A 151 8.22 10.27 21.17
N VAL A 152 8.11 10.13 19.85
CA VAL A 152 7.07 10.79 19.02
C VAL A 152 5.70 10.18 19.33
N ILE A 153 5.62 8.85 19.46
CA ILE A 153 4.40 8.15 19.83
C ILE A 153 3.90 8.60 21.21
N GLU A 154 4.80 8.73 22.19
CA GLU A 154 4.43 9.21 23.54
C GLU A 154 3.97 10.68 23.52
N LYS A 155 4.63 11.54 22.75
CA LYS A 155 4.18 12.93 22.56
C LYS A 155 2.78 13.00 21.96
N LEU A 156 2.51 12.21 20.91
CA LEU A 156 1.18 12.15 20.27
C LEU A 156 0.05 11.76 21.24
N LYS A 157 0.33 10.90 22.22
CA LYS A 157 -0.64 10.51 23.25
C LYS A 157 -1.01 11.65 24.20
N THR A 158 -0.16 12.66 24.34
CA THR A 158 -0.33 13.78 25.26
C THR A 158 -0.89 15.05 24.59
N VAL A 159 -1.01 15.07 23.27
CA VAL A 159 -1.51 16.23 22.53
C VAL A 159 -3.02 16.41 22.80
N GLU A 160 -3.40 17.63 23.17
CA GLU A 160 -4.79 18.01 23.25
C GLU A 160 -5.35 18.35 21.87
N TYR A 161 -6.48 17.76 21.53
CA TYR A 161 -7.15 17.98 20.26
C TYR A 161 -8.33 18.96 20.43
N PHE A 162 -8.51 19.82 19.42
CA PHE A 162 -9.72 20.61 19.29
C PHE A 162 -10.83 19.74 18.71
N LYS A 163 -11.94 19.61 19.45
CA LYS A 163 -13.12 18.87 18.98
C LYS A 163 -13.99 19.78 18.15
N GLY A 164 -14.11 19.47 16.88
CA GLY A 164 -14.98 20.16 15.96
C GLY A 164 -15.44 19.22 14.87
N ASP A 165 -16.74 19.17 14.64
CA ASP A 165 -17.31 18.50 13.48
C ASP A 165 -17.20 19.44 12.29
N ILE A 166 -16.85 18.92 11.13
CA ILE A 166 -16.84 19.64 9.86
C ILE A 166 -17.85 18.98 8.94
N ASP A 167 -18.78 19.77 8.42
CA ASP A 167 -19.75 19.28 7.44
C ASP A 167 -19.02 18.66 6.24
N GLY A 168 -19.47 17.47 5.84
CA GLY A 168 -18.89 16.73 4.72
C GLY A 168 -17.68 15.87 5.07
N LEU A 169 -17.33 15.72 6.37
CA LEU A 169 -16.30 14.79 6.84
C LEU A 169 -16.86 13.79 7.84
N GLU A 170 -16.43 12.54 7.73
CA GLU A 170 -16.82 11.44 8.62
C GLU A 170 -15.60 10.61 9.03
N VAL A 171 -15.52 10.27 10.32
CA VAL A 171 -14.53 9.31 10.84
C VAL A 171 -15.20 7.96 11.01
N ARG A 172 -14.72 6.96 10.26
CA ARG A 172 -15.23 5.59 10.28
C ARG A 172 -14.12 4.57 10.10
N GLN A 173 -14.45 3.27 10.20
CA GLN A 173 -13.49 2.19 10.01
C GLN A 173 -12.84 2.28 8.63
N SER A 174 -11.50 2.28 8.62
CA SER A 174 -10.69 2.31 7.40
C SER A 174 -10.38 0.90 6.88
N PRO A 175 -10.40 0.67 5.57
CA PRO A 175 -9.89 -0.56 5.00
C PRO A 175 -8.35 -0.65 5.06
N ARG A 176 -7.66 0.48 5.31
CA ARG A 176 -6.19 0.56 5.38
C ARG A 176 -5.69 0.24 6.78
N HIS A 177 -6.05 1.08 7.75
CA HIS A 177 -5.60 0.92 9.13
C HIS A 177 -6.57 1.62 10.09
N GLY A 178 -7.06 0.91 11.11
CA GLY A 178 -7.87 1.45 12.21
C GLY A 178 -9.06 2.29 11.74
N MET A 179 -9.14 3.52 12.23
CA MET A 179 -10.15 4.51 11.80
C MET A 179 -9.56 5.41 10.71
N GLY A 180 -10.38 5.85 9.77
CA GLY A 180 -10.02 6.76 8.69
C GLY A 180 -10.92 7.98 8.65
N LEU A 181 -10.42 9.09 8.10
CA LEU A 181 -11.18 10.28 7.77
C LEU A 181 -11.72 10.16 6.34
N PHE A 182 -13.00 10.33 6.15
CA PHE A 182 -13.66 10.23 4.83
C PHE A 182 -14.30 11.56 4.44
N VAL A 183 -14.20 11.89 3.16
CA VAL A 183 -15.07 12.91 2.55
C VAL A 183 -16.44 12.28 2.33
N VAL A 184 -17.50 13.01 2.68
CA VAL A 184 -18.89 12.68 2.33
C VAL A 184 -19.35 13.67 1.26
N GLY A 185 -19.60 13.16 0.06
CA GLY A 185 -19.84 13.99 -1.13
C GLY A 185 -18.56 14.22 -1.94
N HIS A 186 -18.40 15.39 -2.54
CA HIS A 186 -17.34 15.68 -3.51
C HIS A 186 -16.50 16.90 -3.10
N ILE A 187 -15.17 16.75 -3.20
CA ILE A 187 -14.19 17.85 -3.12
C ILE A 187 -13.32 17.79 -4.37
N GLY A 188 -13.31 18.87 -5.16
CA GLY A 188 -12.48 18.97 -6.36
C GLY A 188 -11.00 19.18 -6.06
N CYS A 189 -10.14 18.85 -7.02
CA CYS A 189 -8.70 19.08 -6.96
C CYS A 189 -8.37 20.54 -6.56
N GLY A 190 -7.47 20.73 -5.59
CA GLY A 190 -7.14 22.01 -4.98
C GLY A 190 -8.16 22.53 -3.96
N GLY A 191 -9.25 21.79 -3.73
CA GLY A 191 -10.26 22.11 -2.73
C GLY A 191 -9.75 21.88 -1.31
N THR A 192 -10.15 22.74 -0.38
CA THR A 192 -9.81 22.58 1.05
C THR A 192 -10.75 21.55 1.67
N ILE A 193 -10.17 20.48 2.26
CA ILE A 193 -10.89 19.44 2.97
C ILE A 193 -11.27 19.94 4.37
N GLY A 194 -10.31 20.52 5.07
CA GLY A 194 -10.52 21.12 6.39
C GLY A 194 -9.21 21.48 7.08
N PRO A 195 -9.25 22.24 8.17
CA PRO A 195 -8.04 22.53 8.94
C PRO A 195 -7.52 21.27 9.64
N ALA A 196 -6.21 21.01 9.54
CA ALA A 196 -5.52 20.01 10.34
C ALA A 196 -4.99 20.60 11.66
N VAL A 197 -4.51 21.84 11.58
CA VAL A 197 -4.13 22.66 12.73
C VAL A 197 -4.83 23.99 12.61
N CYS A 198 -5.45 24.47 13.70
CA CYS A 198 -6.12 25.74 13.79
C CYS A 198 -5.79 26.40 15.14
N ASP A 199 -5.37 27.67 15.13
CA ASP A 199 -4.92 28.38 16.34
C ASP A 199 -3.87 27.60 17.15
N GLY A 200 -2.96 26.88 16.45
CA GLY A 200 -1.91 26.07 17.06
C GLY A 200 -2.41 24.79 17.75
N LYS A 201 -3.63 24.35 17.49
CA LYS A 201 -4.21 23.11 18.04
C LYS A 201 -4.52 22.13 16.90
N LEU A 202 -4.17 20.86 17.09
CA LEU A 202 -4.56 19.79 16.19
C LEU A 202 -6.08 19.57 16.24
N MET A 203 -6.67 19.44 15.06
CA MET A 203 -8.09 19.03 14.93
C MET A 203 -8.19 17.53 15.20
N GLU A 204 -9.19 17.11 16.02
CA GLU A 204 -9.34 15.70 16.40
C GLU A 204 -9.49 14.77 15.20
N TYR A 205 -10.23 15.17 14.17
CA TYR A 205 -10.43 14.35 12.96
C TYR A 205 -9.17 14.22 12.10
N SER A 206 -8.25 15.20 12.13
CA SER A 206 -7.01 15.14 11.31
C SER A 206 -6.08 14.00 11.70
N ARG A 207 -6.19 13.50 12.95
CA ARG A 207 -5.44 12.30 13.40
C ARG A 207 -5.87 11.01 12.70
N TYR A 208 -6.98 11.03 12.00
CA TYR A 208 -7.52 9.87 11.29
C TYR A 208 -7.21 9.90 9.79
N THR A 209 -6.32 10.79 9.33
CA THR A 209 -5.77 10.71 7.98
C THR A 209 -4.75 9.59 7.92
N ASN A 210 -5.05 8.54 7.18
CA ASN A 210 -4.15 7.40 7.03
C ASN A 210 -3.07 7.67 5.99
N HIS A 211 -1.98 6.89 6.09
CA HIS A 211 -0.90 6.94 5.10
C HIS A 211 -1.30 6.30 3.79
N SER A 212 -0.89 6.95 2.67
CA SER A 212 -0.83 6.35 1.34
C SER A 212 0.31 6.97 0.55
N ALA A 213 1.10 6.14 -0.11
CA ALA A 213 2.10 6.61 -1.07
C ALA A 213 1.45 7.31 -2.29
N GLU A 214 0.18 6.97 -2.57
CA GLU A 214 -0.68 7.60 -3.57
C GLU A 214 -1.80 8.39 -2.91
N CYS A 215 -1.39 9.32 -2.04
CA CYS A 215 -2.31 10.14 -1.27
C CYS A 215 -3.23 10.99 -2.17
N ASN A 216 -4.43 11.29 -1.66
CA ASN A 216 -5.38 12.19 -2.31
C ASN A 216 -5.42 13.57 -1.65
N ALA A 217 -4.65 13.78 -0.59
CA ALA A 217 -4.54 15.05 0.10
C ALA A 217 -3.10 15.35 0.52
N ILE A 218 -2.82 16.63 0.73
CA ILE A 218 -1.57 17.13 1.32
C ILE A 218 -1.90 18.09 2.46
N ALA A 219 -0.95 18.27 3.37
CA ALA A 219 -0.99 19.33 4.36
C ALA A 219 -0.39 20.61 3.77
N GLU A 220 -1.15 21.70 3.75
CA GLU A 220 -0.74 23.02 3.25
C GLU A 220 -0.76 24.05 4.37
N GLN A 221 0.38 24.69 4.61
CA GLN A 221 0.47 25.73 5.61
C GLN A 221 -0.08 27.06 5.09
N ARG A 222 -1.00 27.66 5.84
CA ARG A 222 -1.62 28.98 5.54
C ARG A 222 -1.50 29.88 6.78
N GLY A 223 -0.42 30.62 6.85
CA GLY A 223 -0.09 31.43 8.03
C GLY A 223 0.36 30.54 9.21
N GLU A 224 -0.33 30.62 10.34
CA GLU A 224 -0.09 29.77 11.52
C GLU A 224 -0.91 28.46 11.49
N ASP A 225 -1.85 28.33 10.56
CA ASP A 225 -2.73 27.17 10.45
C ASP A 225 -2.26 26.22 9.35
N VAL A 226 -2.64 24.94 9.47
CA VAL A 226 -2.41 23.90 8.47
C VAL A 226 -3.72 23.34 7.99
N TYR A 227 -3.88 23.20 6.69
CA TYR A 227 -5.09 22.68 6.06
C TYR A 227 -4.81 21.41 5.26
N LEU A 228 -5.74 20.49 5.26
CA LEU A 228 -5.77 19.38 4.31
C LEU A 228 -6.36 19.88 2.99
N VAL A 229 -5.63 19.68 1.90
CA VAL A 229 -6.00 20.12 0.55
C VAL A 229 -5.99 18.94 -0.39
N ALA A 230 -7.04 18.78 -1.16
CA ALA A 230 -7.16 17.69 -2.15
C ALA A 230 -6.18 17.89 -3.31
N VAL A 231 -5.41 16.86 -3.67
CA VAL A 231 -4.47 16.86 -4.82
C VAL A 231 -5.10 16.28 -6.09
N ARG A 232 -6.27 15.69 -5.96
CA ARG A 232 -7.17 15.24 -7.03
C ARG A 232 -8.61 15.38 -6.57
N ASP A 233 -9.56 15.10 -7.43
CA ASP A 233 -10.96 15.00 -7.03
C ASP A 233 -11.14 13.83 -6.04
N ILE A 234 -11.92 14.07 -4.98
CA ILE A 234 -12.26 13.10 -3.94
C ILE A 234 -13.79 12.99 -3.88
N GLU A 235 -14.34 11.81 -4.03
CA GLU A 235 -15.79 11.58 -4.01
C GLU A 235 -16.11 10.36 -3.13
N ASP A 236 -16.70 10.62 -1.94
CA ASP A 236 -17.03 9.59 -0.94
C ASP A 236 -15.86 8.66 -0.54
N GLU A 237 -14.64 9.18 -0.59
CA GLU A 237 -13.39 8.45 -0.36
C GLU A 237 -12.74 8.79 0.99
N GLU A 238 -11.84 7.89 1.43
CA GLU A 238 -10.94 8.13 2.55
C GLU A 238 -9.88 9.19 2.21
N VAL A 239 -9.68 10.15 3.11
CA VAL A 239 -8.60 11.15 3.01
C VAL A 239 -7.30 10.50 3.42
N THR A 240 -6.32 10.52 2.52
CA THR A 240 -4.98 9.95 2.77
C THR A 240 -3.90 10.98 2.48
N ILE A 241 -2.84 10.95 3.28
CA ILE A 241 -1.65 11.79 3.11
C ILE A 241 -0.39 10.90 3.05
N ASP A 242 0.64 11.37 2.36
CA ASP A 242 1.94 10.69 2.41
C ASP A 242 2.75 11.23 3.59
N TYR A 243 2.87 10.47 4.65
CA TYR A 243 3.62 10.85 5.86
C TYR A 243 5.08 11.20 5.59
N ARG A 244 5.66 10.68 4.49
CA ARG A 244 7.05 10.97 4.08
C ARG A 244 7.21 12.33 3.41
N THR A 245 6.13 12.88 2.83
CA THR A 245 6.15 14.12 2.05
C THR A 245 5.52 15.30 2.80
N THR A 246 4.70 15.01 3.79
CA THR A 246 4.02 16.03 4.60
C THR A 246 5.03 16.87 5.39
N HIS A 247 6.19 16.26 5.75
CA HIS A 247 7.35 16.97 6.28
C HIS A 247 8.65 16.36 5.75
N PRO A 248 9.63 17.20 5.28
CA PRO A 248 10.95 16.74 4.83
C PRO A 248 11.77 16.02 5.91
N GLU A 249 11.43 16.23 7.16
CA GLU A 249 12.09 15.67 8.35
C GLU A 249 11.19 14.66 9.10
N GLY A 250 10.03 14.29 8.49
CA GLY A 250 9.09 13.31 9.04
C GLY A 250 8.11 13.90 10.04
N ILE A 251 7.33 13.04 10.67
CA ILE A 251 6.29 13.39 11.64
C ILE A 251 6.86 14.16 12.85
N GLU A 252 8.11 13.88 13.23
CA GLU A 252 8.79 14.51 14.38
C GLU A 252 8.77 16.04 14.33
N HIS A 253 9.15 16.63 13.21
CA HIS A 253 9.29 18.09 13.12
C HIS A 253 7.95 18.80 13.27
N HIS A 254 6.90 18.25 12.68
CA HIS A 254 5.57 18.85 12.77
C HIS A 254 4.98 18.77 14.19
N ILE A 255 5.20 17.64 14.87
CA ILE A 255 4.77 17.47 16.25
C ILE A 255 5.53 18.39 17.17
N ASP A 256 6.83 18.54 16.98
CA ASP A 256 7.65 19.44 17.80
C ASP A 256 7.24 20.91 17.58
N GLU A 257 6.98 21.35 16.35
CA GLU A 257 6.46 22.70 16.06
C GLU A 257 5.08 22.95 16.70
N VAL A 258 4.17 21.95 16.61
CA VAL A 258 2.85 22.04 17.22
C VAL A 258 2.96 22.09 18.75
N ILE A 259 3.79 21.25 19.36
CA ILE A 259 4.03 21.24 20.80
C ILE A 259 4.67 22.56 21.25
N GLU A 260 5.72 23.05 20.56
CA GLU A 260 6.35 24.33 20.88
C GLU A 260 5.39 25.52 20.74
N THR A 261 4.53 25.49 19.72
CA THR A 261 3.51 26.54 19.51
C THR A 261 2.48 26.51 20.63
N TYR A 262 2.08 25.29 21.06
CA TYR A 262 1.16 25.10 22.18
C TYR A 262 1.77 25.57 23.52
N GLU A 263 3.02 25.21 23.80
CA GLU A 263 3.74 25.63 25.00
C GLU A 263 3.97 27.15 25.06
N ARG A 264 4.17 27.81 23.90
CA ARG A 264 4.27 29.29 23.83
C ARG A 264 2.95 30.00 24.13
N LYS A 265 1.81 29.36 23.84
CA LYS A 265 0.47 29.94 24.11
C LYS A 265 0.00 29.70 25.56
N LEU A 266 0.61 28.73 26.27
CA LEU A 266 0.32 28.46 27.68
C LEU A 266 1.15 29.30 28.67
N LYS A 267 2.19 30.02 28.21
CA LYS A 267 2.99 30.99 28.93
C LYS A 267 2.50 32.42 28.71
#